data_8205429ea06a526bcfd6e21a1c9242bd
#
_entry.id   8205429ea06a526bcfd6e21a1c9242bd
#
_cell.length_a   1.000
_cell.length_b   1.000
_cell.length_c   1.000
_cell.angle_alpha   90.00
_cell.angle_beta   90.00
_cell.angle_gamma   90.00
#
_symmetry.space_group_name_H-M   'P 1'
#
loop_
_entity.id
_entity.type
_entity.pdbx_description
1 polymer ?
#
loop_
_entity_poly.entity_id
_entity_poly.type
_entity_poly.pdbx_seq_one_letter_code
_entity_poly.pdbx_strand_id
1 'polypeptide(L)'
;MKYPKKVSEHIVSWIDNYINKSGVKGIVVGVSGGVDSALTSTLSAETGQNVLCLEMPIYQNKEQVSRSKKHIDWLKSKYTNVTSIQIELNKTFESFLSSIPNNSSDKHELSLANTRSRLRMVTLYYFSALNDY
;
A
#
# COMPACT_ATOMS: atom_id res chain seq x y z
N MET A 1 20.56 3.05 -14.87
CA MET A 1 20.51 1.58 -14.65
C MET A 1 20.79 0.88 -15.98
N LYS A 2 21.80 -0.03 -16.03
CA LYS A 2 22.27 -0.61 -17.30
C LYS A 2 21.38 -1.76 -17.84
N TYR A 3 20.59 -2.42 -16.95
CA TYR A 3 19.73 -3.56 -17.31
C TYR A 3 18.42 -3.55 -16.50
N PRO A 4 17.49 -2.61 -16.71
CA PRO A 4 16.29 -2.47 -15.89
C PRO A 4 15.38 -3.71 -15.96
N LYS A 5 15.25 -4.35 -17.11
CA LYS A 5 14.44 -5.55 -17.29
C LYS A 5 14.95 -6.73 -16.45
N LYS A 6 16.26 -6.97 -16.45
CA LYS A 6 16.85 -8.06 -15.62
C LYS A 6 16.67 -7.80 -14.13
N VAL A 7 16.68 -6.53 -13.71
CA VAL A 7 16.47 -6.16 -12.31
C VAL A 7 15.02 -6.40 -11.91
N SER A 8 14.04 -6.01 -12.73
CA SER A 8 12.63 -6.29 -12.44
C SER A 8 12.33 -7.81 -12.41
N GLU A 9 12.83 -8.56 -13.38
CA GLU A 9 12.71 -10.03 -13.40
C GLU A 9 13.30 -10.67 -12.13
N HIS A 10 14.44 -10.20 -11.68
CA HIS A 10 15.07 -10.69 -10.44
C HIS A 10 14.20 -10.38 -9.20
N ILE A 11 13.66 -9.15 -9.09
CA ILE A 11 12.81 -8.76 -7.96
C ILE A 11 11.52 -9.57 -7.96
N VAL A 12 10.86 -9.73 -9.10
CA VAL A 12 9.65 -10.55 -9.25
C VAL A 12 9.91 -11.99 -8.79
N SER A 13 10.99 -12.58 -9.28
CA SER A 13 11.40 -13.94 -8.90
C SER A 13 11.71 -14.06 -7.40
N TRP A 14 12.32 -13.03 -6.80
CA TRP A 14 12.61 -13.00 -5.37
C TRP A 14 11.32 -12.93 -4.54
N ILE A 15 10.36 -12.06 -4.91
CA ILE A 15 9.06 -11.94 -4.25
C ILE A 15 8.31 -13.27 -4.33
N ASP A 16 8.20 -13.86 -5.52
CA ASP A 16 7.50 -15.14 -5.72
C ASP A 16 8.10 -16.25 -4.87
N ASN A 17 9.42 -16.39 -4.88
CA ASN A 17 10.12 -17.36 -4.04
C ASN A 17 9.88 -17.13 -2.53
N TYR A 18 9.82 -15.88 -2.10
CA TYR A 18 9.55 -15.53 -0.71
C TYR A 18 8.14 -15.95 -0.30
N ILE A 19 7.12 -15.63 -1.10
CA ILE A 19 5.72 -16.02 -0.87
C ILE A 19 5.60 -17.55 -0.77
N ASN A 20 6.15 -18.26 -1.74
CA ASN A 20 6.10 -19.73 -1.77
C ASN A 20 6.78 -20.36 -0.54
N LYS A 21 7.90 -19.80 -0.06
CA LYS A 21 8.62 -20.31 1.13
C LYS A 21 7.91 -19.96 2.44
N SER A 22 7.26 -18.81 2.53
CA SER A 22 6.56 -18.38 3.75
C SER A 22 5.21 -19.09 3.94
N GLY A 23 4.66 -19.68 2.88
CA GLY A 23 3.38 -20.39 2.91
C GLY A 23 2.16 -19.48 2.98
N VAL A 24 2.34 -18.16 2.77
CA VAL A 24 1.24 -17.19 2.65
C VAL A 24 0.59 -17.27 1.27
N LYS A 25 -0.67 -16.80 1.15
CA LYS A 25 -1.49 -17.00 -0.05
C LYS A 25 -1.48 -15.80 -1.01
N GLY A 26 -0.75 -14.72 -0.67
CA GLY A 26 -0.72 -13.52 -1.48
C GLY A 26 0.03 -12.37 -0.85
N ILE A 27 -0.21 -11.17 -1.37
CA ILE A 27 0.50 -9.94 -1.06
C ILE A 27 -0.49 -8.82 -0.82
N VAL A 28 -0.33 -8.04 0.25
CA VAL A 28 -1.08 -6.80 0.47
C VAL A 28 -0.17 -5.59 0.22
N VAL A 29 -0.61 -4.67 -0.64
CA VAL A 29 0.17 -3.47 -1.00
C VAL A 29 -0.65 -2.22 -0.83
N GLY A 30 -0.13 -1.25 -0.07
CA GLY A 30 -0.69 0.11 0.00
C GLY A 30 -0.33 0.94 -1.23
N VAL A 31 -1.33 1.46 -1.95
CA VAL A 31 -1.12 2.29 -3.14
C VAL A 31 -1.44 3.74 -2.83
N SER A 32 -0.40 4.59 -2.84
CA SER A 32 -0.48 6.01 -2.42
C SER A 32 -0.64 7.00 -3.57
N GLY A 33 -0.52 6.56 -4.82
CA GLY A 33 -0.41 7.42 -6.00
C GLY A 33 1.01 7.97 -6.25
N GLY A 34 2.01 7.50 -5.50
CA GLY A 34 3.43 7.74 -5.73
C GLY A 34 4.07 6.62 -6.55
N VAL A 35 5.23 6.91 -7.16
CA VAL A 35 5.95 5.99 -8.05
C VAL A 35 6.40 4.70 -7.34
N ASP A 36 6.81 4.79 -6.08
CA ASP A 36 7.31 3.63 -5.33
C ASP A 36 6.20 2.60 -5.11
N SER A 37 5.01 3.06 -4.68
CA SER A 37 3.86 2.18 -4.51
C SER A 37 3.34 1.62 -5.84
N ALA A 38 3.43 2.39 -6.91
CA ALA A 38 3.07 1.94 -8.26
C ALA A 38 4.03 0.85 -8.75
N LEU A 39 5.34 1.04 -8.56
CA LEU A 39 6.34 0.05 -8.91
C LEU A 39 6.17 -1.23 -8.07
N THR A 40 6.04 -1.10 -6.75
CA THR A 40 5.88 -2.25 -5.85
C THR A 40 4.65 -3.08 -6.21
N SER A 41 3.49 -2.45 -6.41
CA SER A 41 2.26 -3.16 -6.77
C SER A 41 2.33 -3.81 -8.16
N THR A 42 3.03 -3.18 -9.11
CA THR A 42 3.26 -3.77 -10.44
C THR A 42 4.13 -5.02 -10.36
N LEU A 43 5.27 -4.95 -9.68
CA LEU A 43 6.17 -6.09 -9.51
C LEU A 43 5.49 -7.24 -8.72
N SER A 44 4.66 -6.89 -7.74
CA SER A 44 3.84 -7.87 -7.02
C SER A 44 2.84 -8.56 -7.96
N ALA A 45 2.16 -7.80 -8.83
CA ALA A 45 1.21 -8.36 -9.80
C ALA A 45 1.89 -9.28 -10.83
N GLU A 46 3.11 -8.94 -11.25
CA GLU A 46 3.91 -9.75 -12.20
C GLU A 46 4.32 -11.12 -11.64
N THR A 47 4.28 -11.34 -10.33
CA THR A 47 4.53 -12.66 -9.74
C THR A 47 3.46 -13.70 -10.08
N GLY A 48 2.25 -13.26 -10.45
CA GLY A 48 1.09 -14.14 -10.61
C GLY A 48 0.43 -14.55 -9.28
N GLN A 49 1.02 -14.23 -8.12
CA GLN A 49 0.43 -14.43 -6.79
C GLN A 49 -0.75 -13.48 -6.58
N ASN A 50 -1.69 -13.82 -5.69
CA ASN A 50 -2.80 -12.93 -5.35
C ASN A 50 -2.28 -11.61 -4.78
N VAL A 51 -2.78 -10.48 -5.27
CA VAL A 51 -2.41 -9.15 -4.80
C VAL A 51 -3.65 -8.36 -4.40
N LEU A 52 -3.68 -7.89 -3.16
CA LEU A 52 -4.67 -6.95 -2.65
C LEU A 52 -4.06 -5.54 -2.57
N CYS A 53 -4.51 -4.64 -3.41
CA CYS A 53 -4.14 -3.23 -3.37
C CYS A 53 -5.07 -2.45 -2.42
N LEU A 54 -4.51 -1.76 -1.44
CA LEU A 54 -5.26 -0.92 -0.51
C LEU A 54 -5.02 0.56 -0.81
N GLU A 55 -6.12 1.30 -1.04
CA GLU A 55 -6.12 2.76 -1.03
C GLU A 55 -6.57 3.25 0.34
N MET A 56 -5.74 4.02 1.03
CA MET A 56 -5.97 4.44 2.41
C MET A 56 -5.76 5.96 2.55
N PRO A 57 -6.65 6.80 1.96
CA PRO A 57 -6.51 8.25 2.06
C PRO A 57 -6.69 8.74 3.50
N ILE A 58 -5.80 9.65 3.94
CA ILE A 58 -5.92 10.44 5.16
C ILE A 58 -5.58 11.87 4.78
N TYR A 59 -6.58 12.73 4.56
CA TYR A 59 -6.42 14.11 4.09
C TYR A 59 -5.49 14.24 2.87
N GLN A 60 -5.54 13.25 2.01
CA GLN A 60 -4.65 13.17 0.86
C GLN A 60 -5.13 14.11 -0.25
N ASN A 61 -4.19 14.69 -1.00
CA ASN A 61 -4.50 15.52 -2.15
C ASN A 61 -5.32 14.73 -3.19
N LYS A 62 -6.36 15.35 -3.76
CA LYS A 62 -7.24 14.75 -4.77
C LYS A 62 -6.48 14.20 -5.98
N GLU A 63 -5.39 14.84 -6.39
CA GLU A 63 -4.56 14.35 -7.50
C GLU A 63 -3.85 13.03 -7.15
N GLN A 64 -3.38 12.87 -5.94
CA GLN A 64 -2.75 11.62 -5.49
C GLN A 64 -3.78 10.49 -5.45
N VAL A 65 -4.97 10.75 -4.92
CA VAL A 65 -6.09 9.80 -4.90
C VAL A 65 -6.49 9.41 -6.34
N SER A 66 -6.56 10.39 -7.25
CA SER A 66 -6.85 10.12 -8.66
C SER A 66 -5.76 9.27 -9.33
N ARG A 67 -4.47 9.52 -9.01
CA ARG A 67 -3.36 8.70 -9.55
C ARG A 67 -3.37 7.28 -9.01
N SER A 68 -3.63 7.08 -7.71
CA SER A 68 -3.72 5.73 -7.14
C SER A 68 -4.83 4.93 -7.79
N LYS A 69 -6.01 5.52 -7.94
CA LYS A 69 -7.16 4.89 -8.59
C LYS A 69 -6.84 4.50 -10.05
N LYS A 70 -6.32 5.43 -10.85
CA LYS A 70 -5.94 5.17 -12.25
C LYS A 70 -4.91 4.04 -12.36
N HIS A 71 -3.94 4.00 -11.45
CA HIS A 71 -2.94 2.95 -11.42
C HIS A 71 -3.55 1.58 -11.08
N ILE A 72 -4.42 1.52 -10.08
CA ILE A 72 -5.11 0.28 -9.70
C ILE A 72 -6.04 -0.21 -10.82
N ASP A 73 -6.78 0.69 -11.46
CA ASP A 73 -7.64 0.33 -12.59
C ASP A 73 -6.80 -0.23 -13.76
N TRP A 74 -5.64 0.35 -14.02
CA TRP A 74 -4.68 -0.17 -15.00
C TRP A 74 -4.14 -1.55 -14.59
N LEU A 75 -3.74 -1.76 -13.34
CA LEU A 75 -3.29 -3.07 -12.85
C LEU A 75 -4.38 -4.13 -13.05
N LYS A 76 -5.62 -3.84 -12.66
CA LYS A 76 -6.76 -4.77 -12.79
C LYS A 76 -7.11 -5.08 -14.23
N SER A 77 -6.88 -4.13 -15.15
CA SER A 77 -7.08 -4.38 -16.59
C SER A 77 -6.02 -5.28 -17.20
N LYS A 78 -4.82 -5.31 -16.61
CA LYS A 78 -3.66 -6.05 -17.12
C LYS A 78 -3.42 -7.38 -16.41
N TYR A 79 -3.79 -7.48 -15.13
CA TYR A 79 -3.50 -8.63 -14.27
C TYR A 79 -4.77 -9.13 -13.59
N THR A 80 -5.11 -10.41 -13.80
CA THR A 80 -6.31 -11.04 -13.23
C THR A 80 -6.17 -11.40 -11.74
N ASN A 81 -4.94 -11.42 -11.23
CA ASN A 81 -4.60 -11.73 -9.84
C ASN A 81 -4.63 -10.50 -8.90
N VAL A 82 -5.06 -9.34 -9.40
CA VAL A 82 -5.12 -8.09 -8.62
C VAL A 82 -6.55 -7.75 -8.21
N THR A 83 -6.75 -7.54 -6.92
CA THR A 83 -7.98 -6.99 -6.33
C THR A 83 -7.67 -5.69 -5.59
N SER A 84 -8.70 -4.91 -5.25
CA SER A 84 -8.49 -3.65 -4.52
C SER A 84 -9.63 -3.31 -3.58
N ILE A 85 -9.29 -2.62 -2.48
CA ILE A 85 -10.23 -2.05 -1.52
C ILE A 85 -9.79 -0.62 -1.22
N GLN A 86 -10.75 0.31 -1.15
CA GLN A 86 -10.52 1.67 -0.66
C GLN A 86 -11.05 1.78 0.77
N ILE A 87 -10.23 2.29 1.68
CA ILE A 87 -10.55 2.47 3.09
C ILE A 87 -10.23 3.91 3.47
N GLU A 88 -11.26 4.70 3.75
CA GLU A 88 -11.08 6.07 4.20
C GLU A 88 -10.76 6.09 5.70
N LEU A 89 -9.57 6.58 6.03
CA LEU A 89 -9.07 6.62 7.42
C LEU A 89 -9.18 8.00 8.09
N ASN A 90 -9.84 8.98 7.46
CA ASN A 90 -9.99 10.33 8.02
C ASN A 90 -10.64 10.29 9.41
N LYS A 91 -11.80 9.62 9.54
CA LYS A 91 -12.51 9.53 10.83
C LYS A 91 -11.69 8.82 11.91
N THR A 92 -10.96 7.79 11.54
CA THR A 92 -10.05 7.07 12.48
C THR A 92 -8.93 7.99 12.96
N PHE A 93 -8.35 8.77 12.06
CA PHE A 93 -7.31 9.74 12.40
C PHE A 93 -7.86 10.88 13.28
N GLU A 94 -9.05 11.41 12.96
CA GLU A 94 -9.74 12.43 13.77
C GLU A 94 -10.06 11.91 15.18
N SER A 95 -10.56 10.70 15.30
CA SER A 95 -10.82 10.06 16.59
C SER A 95 -9.54 9.91 17.43
N PHE A 96 -8.43 9.55 16.79
CA PHE A 96 -7.13 9.52 17.45
C PHE A 96 -6.72 10.92 17.93
N LEU A 97 -6.85 11.95 17.09
CA LEU A 97 -6.51 13.33 17.45
C LEU A 97 -7.34 13.85 18.64
N SER A 98 -8.62 13.51 18.69
CA SER A 98 -9.50 13.90 19.81
C SER A 98 -9.15 13.23 21.12
N SER A 99 -8.40 12.14 21.09
CA SER A 99 -8.01 11.35 22.27
C SER A 99 -6.68 11.79 22.89
N ILE A 100 -5.93 12.65 22.20
CA ILE A 100 -4.62 13.13 22.69
C ILE A 100 -4.70 14.59 23.14
N PRO A 101 -3.89 15.01 24.15
CA PRO A 101 -3.82 16.41 24.54
C PRO A 101 -3.31 17.31 23.41
N ASN A 102 -3.82 18.54 23.35
CA ASN A 102 -3.28 19.54 22.43
C ASN A 102 -1.81 19.82 22.72
N ASN A 103 -0.99 19.88 21.68
CA ASN A 103 0.44 20.11 21.79
C ASN A 103 0.89 21.18 20.78
N SER A 104 1.69 22.14 21.23
CA SER A 104 2.26 23.23 20.43
C SER A 104 3.74 23.02 20.07
N SER A 105 4.25 21.81 20.20
CA SER A 105 5.64 21.47 19.86
C SER A 105 5.87 21.57 18.34
N ASP A 106 7.02 22.09 17.96
CA ASP A 106 7.51 22.12 16.57
C ASP A 106 7.62 20.72 15.93
N LYS A 107 7.63 19.66 16.76
CA LYS A 107 7.60 18.25 16.30
C LYS A 107 6.18 17.74 16.02
N HIS A 108 5.14 18.52 16.28
CA HIS A 108 3.75 18.08 16.17
C HIS A 108 3.41 17.58 14.77
N GLU A 109 3.71 18.36 13.74
CA GLU A 109 3.42 17.99 12.34
C GLU A 109 4.12 16.70 11.90
N LEU A 110 5.38 16.51 12.30
CA LEU A 110 6.12 15.27 12.02
C LEU A 110 5.49 14.07 12.76
N SER A 111 5.05 14.28 13.99
CA SER A 111 4.37 13.24 14.78
C SER A 111 3.04 12.84 14.13
N LEU A 112 2.26 13.80 13.62
CA LEU A 112 1.03 13.53 12.89
C LEU A 112 1.29 12.78 11.57
N ALA A 113 2.34 13.14 10.84
CA ALA A 113 2.73 12.43 9.62
C ALA A 113 3.09 10.96 9.92
N ASN A 114 3.84 10.72 10.98
CA ASN A 114 4.17 9.37 11.44
C ASN A 114 2.92 8.60 11.89
N THR A 115 1.99 9.24 12.59
CA THR A 115 0.72 8.63 13.01
C THR A 115 -0.10 8.17 11.80
N ARG A 116 -0.26 9.02 10.77
CA ARG A 116 -0.93 8.62 9.52
C ARG A 116 -0.28 7.40 8.88
N SER A 117 1.05 7.37 8.88
CA SER A 117 1.81 6.22 8.35
C SER A 117 1.53 4.93 9.14
N ARG A 118 1.47 5.02 10.48
CA ARG A 118 1.19 3.87 11.37
C ARG A 118 -0.25 3.37 11.24
N LEU A 119 -1.23 4.26 11.08
CA LEU A 119 -2.62 3.84 10.83
C LEU A 119 -2.75 3.04 9.53
N ARG A 120 -2.05 3.46 8.47
CA ARG A 120 -2.00 2.67 7.24
C ARG A 120 -1.32 1.33 7.46
N MET A 121 -0.23 1.29 8.21
CA MET A 121 0.46 0.04 8.55
C MET A 121 -0.47 -0.95 9.27
N VAL A 122 -1.18 -0.49 10.31
CA VAL A 122 -2.14 -1.34 11.04
C VAL A 122 -3.21 -1.89 10.10
N THR A 123 -3.71 -1.07 9.18
CA THR A 123 -4.71 -1.50 8.18
C THR A 123 -4.14 -2.56 7.24
N LEU A 124 -2.90 -2.41 6.77
CA LEU A 124 -2.22 -3.42 5.94
C LEU A 124 -2.10 -4.76 6.70
N TYR A 125 -1.66 -4.73 7.95
CA TYR A 125 -1.56 -5.93 8.78
C TYR A 125 -2.90 -6.63 9.01
N TYR A 126 -3.97 -5.84 9.23
CA TYR A 126 -5.32 -6.41 9.38
C TYR A 126 -5.74 -7.21 8.14
N PHE A 127 -5.60 -6.64 6.94
CA PHE A 127 -5.97 -7.32 5.70
C PHE A 127 -5.01 -8.46 5.34
N SER A 128 -3.75 -8.34 5.69
CA SER A 128 -2.78 -9.42 5.54
C SER A 128 -3.19 -10.65 6.37
N ALA A 129 -3.47 -10.45 7.65
CA ALA A 129 -3.91 -11.53 8.53
C ALA A 129 -5.27 -12.12 8.11
N LEU A 130 -6.21 -11.27 7.67
CA LEU A 130 -7.54 -11.70 7.25
C LEU A 130 -7.51 -12.63 6.02
N ASN A 131 -6.54 -12.45 5.12
CA ASN A 131 -6.45 -13.18 3.85
C ASN A 131 -5.35 -14.26 3.85
N ASP A 132 -4.59 -14.42 4.92
CA ASP A 132 -3.37 -15.24 4.96
C ASP A 132 -2.31 -14.77 3.92
N TYR A 133 -2.19 -13.44 3.72
CA TYR A 133 -1.28 -12.81 2.76
C TYR A 133 -0.02 -12.31 3.44
#